data_7299d82df4bd1d9b97fc1d82ca6d604f
#
_entry.id   7299d82df4bd1d9b97fc1d82ca6d604f
#
_cell.length_a   1.000
_cell.length_b   1.000
_cell.length_c   1.000
_cell.angle_alpha   90.00
_cell.angle_beta   90.00
_cell.angle_gamma   90.00
#
_symmetry.space_group_name_H-M   'P 1'
#
loop_
_entity.id
_entity.type
_entity.pdbx_description
1 polymer ?
#
loop_
_entity_poly.entity_id
_entity_poly.type
_entity_poly.pdbx_seq_one_letter_code
_entity_poly.pdbx_strand_id
1 'polypeptide(L)'
;MPGVGQVQMLICYEVIFAGRVIDRQNRPDVMVNVTNDGWFQESEGSLQHFRNALFRSIELRRPTIRCANRGVTGVVTLAGSLVDPYSKKMRHLVNESGSYFHRGYLLATVYIPSEGEITLYAAFGDWFAVSGLIAGFLWVV
;
A
#
# COMPACT_ATOMS: atom_id res chain seq x y z
N MET A 1 -1.17 17.57 13.44
CA MET A 1 0.27 17.50 13.09
C MET A 1 0.50 18.50 11.98
N PRO A 2 1.45 19.43 12.11
CA PRO A 2 1.77 20.31 10.99
C PRO A 2 2.33 19.45 9.83
N GLY A 3 1.70 19.51 8.66
CA GLY A 3 2.18 18.86 7.44
C GLY A 3 1.44 17.59 6.98
N VAL A 4 0.51 17.04 7.73
CA VAL A 4 -0.38 15.96 7.26
C VAL A 4 -1.75 16.56 6.99
N GLY A 5 -2.12 16.74 5.71
CA GLY A 5 -3.42 17.27 5.32
C GLY A 5 -4.49 16.18 5.32
N GLN A 6 -4.34 15.18 4.48
CA GLN A 6 -5.34 14.14 4.26
C GLN A 6 -4.82 12.75 4.57
N VAL A 7 -5.56 12.03 5.41
CA VAL A 7 -5.29 10.64 5.76
C VAL A 7 -6.43 9.77 5.20
N GLN A 8 -6.10 8.80 4.38
CA GLN A 8 -7.07 7.82 3.92
C GLN A 8 -6.99 6.57 4.79
N MET A 9 -8.09 6.28 5.47
CA MET A 9 -8.25 5.05 6.23
C MET A 9 -8.76 3.93 5.32
N LEU A 10 -8.12 2.77 5.40
CA LEU A 10 -8.48 1.56 4.67
C LEU A 10 -8.66 0.42 5.67
N ILE A 11 -9.85 -0.14 5.71
CA ILE A 11 -10.18 -1.21 6.64
C ILE A 11 -10.10 -2.55 5.91
N CYS A 12 -9.20 -3.42 6.42
CA CYS A 12 -9.05 -4.80 5.97
C CYS A 12 -8.91 -4.91 4.44
N TYR A 13 -9.84 -5.60 3.78
CA TYR A 13 -9.84 -5.86 2.34
C TYR A 13 -10.04 -4.62 1.44
N GLU A 14 -10.37 -3.46 1.98
CA GLU A 14 -10.51 -2.26 1.15
C GLU A 14 -9.23 -1.94 0.36
N VAL A 15 -8.07 -2.30 0.91
CA VAL A 15 -6.77 -2.10 0.27
C VAL A 15 -6.60 -2.87 -1.05
N ILE A 16 -7.35 -3.93 -1.29
CA ILE A 16 -7.23 -4.71 -2.53
C ILE A 16 -7.98 -4.06 -3.70
N PHE A 17 -8.96 -3.21 -3.43
CA PHE A 17 -9.78 -2.57 -4.45
C PHE A 17 -9.16 -1.25 -4.91
N ALA A 18 -8.31 -1.30 -5.94
CA ALA A 18 -7.62 -0.14 -6.47
C ALA A 18 -8.57 1.02 -6.79
N GLY A 19 -9.70 0.73 -7.46
CA GLY A 19 -10.69 1.74 -7.83
C GLY A 19 -11.38 2.44 -6.66
N ARG A 20 -11.33 1.87 -5.43
CA ARG A 20 -11.84 2.52 -4.21
C ARG A 20 -10.78 3.35 -3.50
N VAL A 21 -9.51 2.95 -3.63
CA VAL A 21 -8.39 3.63 -2.99
C VAL A 21 -7.96 4.85 -3.79
N ILE A 22 -8.16 4.82 -5.11
CA ILE A 22 -7.80 5.92 -6.00
C ILE A 22 -8.93 6.94 -6.03
N ASP A 23 -8.85 7.95 -5.15
CA ASP A 23 -9.66 9.15 -5.29
C ASP A 23 -8.87 10.19 -6.10
N ARG A 24 -9.36 10.48 -7.29
CA ARG A 24 -8.70 11.43 -8.20
C ARG A 24 -8.83 12.88 -7.77
N GLN A 25 -9.85 13.19 -6.95
CA GLN A 25 -10.14 14.54 -6.49
C GLN A 25 -9.47 14.85 -5.15
N ASN A 26 -9.40 13.84 -4.27
CA ASN A 26 -8.88 13.99 -2.92
C ASN A 26 -7.75 12.98 -2.68
N ARG A 27 -6.56 13.29 -3.17
CA ARG A 27 -5.41 12.41 -2.99
C ARG A 27 -4.91 12.47 -1.55
N PRO A 28 -4.82 11.34 -0.86
CA PRO A 28 -4.31 11.34 0.51
C PRO A 28 -2.82 11.66 0.55
N ASP A 29 -2.36 12.24 1.64
CA ASP A 29 -0.92 12.38 1.91
C ASP A 29 -0.32 11.08 2.44
N VAL A 30 -1.13 10.31 3.16
CA VAL A 30 -0.77 9.00 3.72
C VAL A 30 -1.99 8.08 3.75
N MET A 31 -1.78 6.82 3.47
CA MET A 31 -2.77 5.76 3.67
C MET A 31 -2.51 5.03 4.99
N VAL A 32 -3.56 4.70 5.71
CA VAL A 32 -3.51 3.89 6.92
C VAL A 32 -4.40 2.69 6.74
N ASN A 33 -3.80 1.50 6.65
CA ASN A 33 -4.54 0.25 6.54
C ASN A 33 -4.53 -0.50 7.87
N VAL A 34 -5.71 -0.68 8.45
CA VAL A 34 -5.92 -1.47 9.66
C VAL A 34 -6.63 -2.76 9.28
N THR A 35 -6.05 -3.90 9.63
CA THR A 35 -6.56 -5.19 9.17
C THR A 35 -6.44 -6.29 10.22
N ASN A 36 -7.34 -7.27 10.13
CA ASN A 36 -7.25 -8.52 10.87
C ASN A 36 -6.94 -9.65 9.88
N ASP A 37 -5.64 -9.99 9.76
CA ASP A 37 -5.16 -11.07 8.90
C ASP A 37 -5.21 -12.46 9.60
N GLY A 38 -5.76 -12.54 10.81
CA GLY A 38 -5.90 -13.78 11.56
C GLY A 38 -6.69 -14.88 10.85
N TRP A 39 -7.55 -14.50 9.90
CA TRP A 39 -8.30 -15.42 9.03
C TRP A 39 -7.42 -16.28 8.15
N PHE A 40 -6.25 -15.76 7.75
CA PHE A 40 -5.30 -16.47 6.89
C PHE A 40 -4.42 -17.45 7.67
N GLN A 41 -4.49 -17.41 9.02
CA GLN A 41 -3.55 -18.15 9.87
C GLN A 41 -2.09 -17.82 9.49
N GLU A 42 -1.18 -18.76 9.64
CA GLU A 42 0.23 -18.61 9.22
C GLU A 42 0.45 -19.06 7.78
N SER A 43 -0.40 -18.56 6.87
CA SER A 43 -0.33 -18.89 5.45
C SER A 43 0.19 -17.70 4.60
N GLU A 44 0.49 -17.97 3.34
CA GLU A 44 0.87 -16.96 2.35
C GLU A 44 -0.23 -15.91 2.07
N GLY A 45 -1.48 -16.17 2.51
CA GLY A 45 -2.60 -15.26 2.31
C GLY A 45 -2.37 -13.89 2.94
N SER A 46 -1.77 -13.82 4.13
CA SER A 46 -1.45 -12.56 4.80
C SER A 46 -0.38 -11.76 4.03
N LEU A 47 0.60 -12.44 3.43
CA LEU A 47 1.61 -11.82 2.57
C LEU A 47 1.00 -11.32 1.26
N GLN A 48 0.12 -12.08 0.63
CA GLN A 48 -0.58 -11.64 -0.58
C GLN A 48 -1.45 -10.41 -0.29
N HIS A 49 -2.16 -10.41 0.84
CA HIS A 49 -2.93 -9.27 1.27
C HIS A 49 -2.03 -8.03 1.52
N PHE A 50 -0.88 -8.22 2.14
CA PHE A 50 0.11 -7.15 2.32
C PHE A 50 0.65 -6.62 1.00
N ARG A 51 0.92 -7.48 0.01
CA ARG A 51 1.40 -7.04 -1.32
C ARG A 51 0.45 -6.06 -1.99
N ASN A 52 -0.86 -6.16 -1.77
CA ASN A 52 -1.80 -5.16 -2.27
C ASN A 52 -1.54 -3.77 -1.67
N ALA A 53 -1.18 -3.67 -0.40
CA ALA A 53 -0.81 -2.41 0.21
C ALA A 53 0.46 -1.80 -0.43
N LEU A 54 1.44 -2.64 -0.83
CA LEU A 54 2.61 -2.20 -1.58
C LEU A 54 2.20 -1.57 -2.92
N PHE A 55 1.32 -2.25 -3.66
CA PHE A 55 0.84 -1.74 -4.96
C PHE A 55 0.09 -0.41 -4.80
N ARG A 56 -0.76 -0.27 -3.79
CA ARG A 56 -1.44 1.01 -3.52
C ARG A 56 -0.45 2.15 -3.30
N SER A 57 0.63 1.88 -2.55
CA SER A 57 1.67 2.90 -2.34
C SER A 57 2.35 3.31 -3.64
N ILE A 58 2.67 2.35 -4.51
CA ILE A 58 3.30 2.60 -5.82
C ILE A 58 2.36 3.36 -6.74
N GLU A 59 1.12 2.90 -6.84
CA GLU A 59 0.09 3.46 -7.74
C GLU A 59 -0.24 4.91 -7.41
N LEU A 60 -0.33 5.24 -6.12
CA LEU A 60 -0.67 6.59 -5.68
C LEU A 60 0.55 7.48 -5.40
N ARG A 61 1.76 6.90 -5.38
CA ARG A 61 2.97 7.57 -4.88
C ARG A 61 2.75 8.16 -3.48
N ARG A 62 2.13 7.37 -2.60
CA ARG A 62 1.87 7.74 -1.21
C ARG A 62 2.32 6.64 -0.25
N PRO A 63 2.89 7.01 0.90
CA PRO A 63 3.26 6.01 1.90
C PRO A 63 2.02 5.35 2.49
N THR A 64 2.15 4.08 2.89
CA THR A 64 1.12 3.33 3.61
C THR A 64 1.64 2.89 4.97
N ILE A 65 0.92 3.23 6.02
CA ILE A 65 1.08 2.66 7.36
C ILE A 65 0.13 1.48 7.45
N ARG A 66 0.66 0.28 7.68
CA ARG A 66 -0.17 -0.90 7.87
C ARG A 66 -0.03 -1.42 9.29
N CYS A 67 -1.15 -1.64 9.94
CA CYS A 67 -1.27 -2.29 11.24
C CYS A 67 -2.14 -3.54 11.08
N ALA A 68 -1.52 -4.72 11.26
CA ALA A 68 -2.19 -6.00 11.08
C ALA A 68 -2.26 -6.77 12.40
N ASN A 69 -3.45 -7.26 12.76
CA ASN A 69 -3.58 -8.33 13.72
C ASN A 69 -3.25 -9.65 13.01
N ARG A 70 -2.15 -10.30 13.42
CA ARG A 70 -1.58 -11.49 12.75
C ARG A 70 -1.29 -11.27 11.27
N GLY A 71 -0.20 -10.60 10.97
CA GLY A 71 0.22 -10.32 9.60
C GLY A 71 1.31 -9.26 9.57
N VAL A 72 1.66 -8.78 8.39
CA VAL A 72 2.72 -7.80 8.23
C VAL A 72 2.26 -6.43 8.72
N THR A 73 2.87 -5.96 9.81
CA THR A 73 2.78 -4.59 10.30
C THR A 73 4.01 -3.82 9.85
N GLY A 74 3.84 -2.66 9.23
CA GLY A 74 4.97 -1.90 8.71
C GLY A 74 4.61 -0.58 8.06
N VAL A 75 5.64 0.14 7.64
CA VAL A 75 5.52 1.38 6.89
C VAL A 75 6.09 1.18 5.50
N VAL A 76 5.25 1.29 4.50
CA VAL A 76 5.57 1.18 3.09
C VAL A 76 5.88 2.57 2.54
N THR A 77 6.98 2.71 1.82
CA THR A 77 7.32 3.95 1.12
C THR A 77 6.45 4.16 -0.11
N LEU A 78 6.47 5.37 -0.65
CA LEU A 78 5.83 5.70 -1.94
C LEU A 78 6.35 4.86 -3.14
N ALA A 79 7.49 4.20 -2.97
CA ALA A 79 8.08 3.28 -3.96
C ALA A 79 7.77 1.79 -3.67
N GLY A 80 6.89 1.50 -2.72
CA GLY A 80 6.52 0.12 -2.37
C GLY A 80 7.58 -0.61 -1.53
N SER A 81 8.51 0.09 -0.91
CA SER A 81 9.59 -0.50 -0.11
C SER A 81 9.29 -0.43 1.38
N LEU A 82 9.70 -1.44 2.12
CA LEU A 82 9.75 -1.44 3.59
C LEU A 82 11.07 -0.89 4.14
N VAL A 83 12.04 -0.59 3.28
CA VAL A 83 13.32 -0.05 3.69
C VAL A 83 13.23 1.47 3.84
N ASP A 84 13.65 1.98 4.97
CA ASP A 84 13.77 3.43 5.19
C ASP A 84 14.75 4.04 4.18
N PRO A 85 14.37 5.07 3.42
CA PRO A 85 15.19 5.62 2.37
C PRO A 85 16.49 6.29 2.87
N TYR A 86 16.51 6.74 4.12
CA TYR A 86 17.64 7.45 4.72
C TYR A 86 18.47 6.54 5.64
N SER A 87 17.84 5.92 6.62
CA SER A 87 18.54 5.06 7.59
C SER A 87 18.87 3.67 7.06
N LYS A 88 18.28 3.26 5.92
CA LYS A 88 18.41 1.93 5.30
C LYS A 88 17.93 0.78 6.20
N LYS A 89 17.24 1.09 7.27
CA LYS A 89 16.66 0.08 8.18
C LYS A 89 15.30 -0.40 7.66
N MET A 90 14.99 -1.65 7.95
CA MET A 90 13.66 -2.23 7.68
C MET A 90 12.62 -1.60 8.61
N ARG A 91 11.44 -1.26 8.06
CA ARG A 91 10.33 -0.66 8.79
C ARG A 91 9.13 -1.58 8.83
N HIS A 92 9.36 -2.81 9.28
CA HIS A 92 8.30 -3.77 9.56
C HIS A 92 8.58 -4.50 10.87
N LEU A 93 7.51 -4.97 11.49
CA LEU A 93 7.57 -5.67 12.76
C LEU A 93 7.84 -7.15 12.52
N VAL A 94 9.01 -7.61 12.94
CA VAL A 94 9.42 -9.02 12.92
C VAL A 94 10.11 -9.37 14.24
N ASN A 95 10.02 -10.61 14.65
CA ASN A 95 10.79 -11.14 15.77
C ASN A 95 12.20 -11.58 15.33
N GLU A 96 12.99 -12.10 16.27
CA GLU A 96 14.36 -12.57 16.01
C GLU A 96 14.44 -13.73 15.00
N SER A 97 13.37 -14.53 14.89
CA SER A 97 13.28 -15.60 13.87
C SER A 97 12.79 -15.14 12.50
N GLY A 98 12.52 -13.82 12.32
CA GLY A 98 12.01 -13.26 11.09
C GLY A 98 10.50 -13.41 10.89
N SER A 99 9.78 -13.90 11.91
CA SER A 99 8.32 -14.03 11.85
C SER A 99 7.62 -12.71 12.16
N TYR A 100 6.59 -12.38 11.38
CA TYR A 100 5.67 -11.26 11.62
C TYR A 100 4.41 -11.67 12.39
N PHE A 101 4.31 -12.93 12.81
CA PHE A 101 3.20 -13.44 13.62
C PHE A 101 3.49 -13.31 15.12
N HIS A 102 3.83 -12.12 15.58
CA HIS A 102 4.09 -11.87 17.01
C HIS A 102 3.49 -10.54 17.46
N ARG A 103 3.42 -10.35 18.78
CA ARG A 103 2.97 -9.10 19.37
C ARG A 103 4.13 -8.14 19.53
N GLY A 104 3.90 -6.88 19.20
CA GLY A 104 4.91 -5.85 19.35
C GLY A 104 4.39 -4.48 18.90
N TYR A 105 5.30 -3.52 18.86
CA TYR A 105 5.06 -2.20 18.31
C TYR A 105 6.21 -1.82 17.39
N LEU A 106 5.91 -0.98 16.41
CA LEU A 106 6.90 -0.42 15.50
C LEU A 106 6.85 1.10 15.61
N LEU A 107 8.01 1.70 15.93
CA LEU A 107 8.18 3.15 15.83
C LEU A 107 8.95 3.45 14.54
N ALA A 108 8.33 4.19 13.65
CA ALA A 108 8.92 4.49 12.34
C ALA A 108 8.56 5.91 11.90
N THR A 109 9.46 6.54 11.15
CA THR A 109 9.21 7.82 10.51
C THR A 109 8.53 7.60 9.16
N VAL A 110 7.47 8.37 8.88
CA VAL A 110 6.78 8.36 7.61
C VAL A 110 7.15 9.63 6.84
N TYR A 111 7.68 9.46 5.65
CA TYR A 111 8.05 10.58 4.78
C TYR A 111 6.89 10.84 3.81
N ILE A 112 6.30 12.01 3.96
CA ILE A 112 5.19 12.47 3.12
C ILE A 112 5.78 13.41 2.07
N PRO A 113 5.57 13.15 0.78
CA PRO A 113 6.03 14.06 -0.26
C PRO A 113 5.28 15.39 -0.18
N SER A 114 5.98 16.50 -0.33
CA SER A 114 5.40 17.87 -0.27
C SER A 114 4.40 18.13 -1.39
N GLU A 115 4.71 17.65 -2.60
CA GLU A 115 3.81 17.58 -3.75
C GLU A 115 4.05 16.25 -4.44
N GLY A 116 2.98 15.49 -4.67
CA GLY A 116 3.14 14.18 -5.27
C GLY A 116 2.91 14.23 -6.76
N GLU A 117 3.86 13.70 -7.52
CA GLU A 117 3.64 13.35 -8.91
C GLU A 117 2.40 12.46 -9.05
N ILE A 118 1.58 12.73 -10.04
CA ILE A 118 0.45 11.88 -10.40
C ILE A 118 0.99 10.76 -11.27
N THR A 119 0.84 9.52 -10.83
CA THR A 119 1.17 8.38 -11.68
C THR A 119 0.16 8.26 -12.82
N LEU A 120 0.57 7.65 -13.94
CA LEU A 120 -0.35 7.35 -15.04
C LEU A 120 -1.53 6.49 -14.56
N TYR A 121 -1.28 5.56 -13.64
CA TYR A 121 -2.33 4.73 -13.07
C TYR A 121 -3.32 5.54 -12.23
N ALA A 122 -2.84 6.44 -11.38
CA ALA A 122 -3.72 7.31 -10.59
C ALA A 122 -4.54 8.27 -11.48
N ALA A 123 -3.99 8.71 -12.63
CA ALA A 123 -4.67 9.59 -13.55
C ALA A 123 -5.71 8.87 -14.43
N PHE A 124 -5.37 7.69 -14.95
CA PHE A 124 -6.14 7.02 -15.99
C PHE A 124 -6.70 5.64 -15.59
N GLY A 125 -6.31 5.11 -14.40
CA GLY A 125 -6.72 3.78 -13.95
C GLY A 125 -6.19 2.67 -14.87
N ASP A 126 -7.04 1.71 -15.20
CA ASP A 126 -6.70 0.53 -16.00
C ASP A 126 -6.61 0.81 -17.52
N TRP A 127 -6.30 2.05 -17.91
CA TRP A 127 -6.27 2.49 -19.31
C TRP A 127 -5.44 1.57 -20.21
N PHE A 128 -4.32 1.05 -19.71
CA PHE A 128 -3.43 0.18 -20.47
C PHE A 128 -4.08 -1.18 -20.77
N ALA A 129 -4.74 -1.78 -19.77
CA ALA A 129 -5.46 -3.04 -19.95
C ALA A 129 -6.65 -2.87 -20.90
N VAL A 130 -7.40 -1.77 -20.76
CA VAL A 130 -8.53 -1.45 -21.64
C VAL A 130 -8.08 -1.22 -23.08
N SER A 131 -7.01 -0.42 -23.29
CA SER A 131 -6.48 -0.19 -24.64
C SER A 131 -5.92 -1.47 -25.27
N GLY A 132 -5.28 -2.33 -24.49
CA GLY A 132 -4.81 -3.64 -24.95
C GLY A 132 -5.95 -4.56 -25.38
N LEU A 133 -7.05 -4.59 -24.64
CA LEU A 133 -8.25 -5.33 -25.01
C LEU A 133 -8.87 -4.81 -26.32
N ILE A 134 -8.99 -3.49 -26.46
CA ILE A 134 -9.50 -2.87 -27.69
C ILE A 134 -8.61 -3.20 -28.89
N ALA A 135 -7.29 -3.03 -28.74
CA ALA A 135 -6.33 -3.35 -29.80
C ALA A 135 -6.38 -4.82 -30.20
N GLY A 136 -6.46 -5.74 -29.21
CA GLY A 136 -6.59 -7.16 -29.46
C GLY A 136 -7.88 -7.52 -30.19
N PHE A 137 -9.00 -6.86 -29.82
CA PHE A 137 -10.27 -7.06 -30.52
C PHE A 137 -10.22 -6.59 -31.98
N LEU A 138 -9.63 -5.42 -32.22
CA LEU A 138 -9.47 -4.87 -33.58
C LEU A 138 -8.51 -5.68 -34.46
N TRP A 139 -7.60 -6.42 -33.86
CA TRP A 139 -6.67 -7.30 -34.59
C TRP A 139 -7.35 -8.58 -35.08
N VAL A 140 -8.37 -9.07 -34.37
CA VAL A 140 -9.06 -10.35 -34.68
C VAL A 140 -10.22 -10.15 -35.65
N VAL A 141 -10.72 -8.92 -35.78
CA VAL A 141 -11.80 -8.56 -36.76
C VAL A 141 -11.19 -8.05 -38.05
#